data_c82225bcad854307038bce68de33f628
#
_entry.id   c82225bcad854307038bce68de33f628
#
_cell.length_a   1.000
_cell.length_b   1.000
_cell.length_c   1.000
_cell.angle_alpha   90.00
_cell.angle_beta   90.00
_cell.angle_gamma   90.00
#
_symmetry.space_group_name_H-M   'P 1'
#
loop_
_entity.id
_entity.type
_entity.pdbx_description
1 polymer ?
#
loop_
_entity_poly.entity_id
_entity_poly.type
_entity_poly.pdbx_seq_one_letter_code
_entity_poly.pdbx_strand_id
1 'polypeptide(L)'
;MLLLAQELKNYNGNNQIELVPLNGEDYYAVPGQMDYIRMNQDKFDNIILNINIDGAGYKKGKSAFSLFDLPENQKAKVSGILNDSQRVVEGEQWPQGDHSIFVQKNCPAIAVTSKWFLDNIDTQTITHTPKDNPDIVDCSKLVDITEVVLKIIR
;
A
#
# COMPACT_ATOMS: atom_id res chain seq x y z
N MET A 1 -1.72 -7.68 6.01
CA MET A 1 -1.57 -8.84 5.11
C MET A 1 -2.30 -10.10 5.57
N LEU A 2 -2.15 -10.61 6.81
CA LEU A 2 -2.85 -11.85 7.24
C LEU A 2 -4.36 -11.77 7.11
N LEU A 3 -4.98 -10.64 7.50
CA LEU A 3 -6.42 -10.44 7.35
C LEU A 3 -6.83 -10.44 5.86
N LEU A 4 -6.07 -9.77 4.99
CA LEU A 4 -6.31 -9.83 3.54
C LEU A 4 -6.21 -11.25 3.00
N ALA A 5 -5.20 -12.03 3.42
CA ALA A 5 -5.05 -13.42 3.02
C ALA A 5 -6.27 -14.26 3.41
N GLN A 6 -6.80 -14.05 4.62
CA GLN A 6 -8.00 -14.73 5.11
C GLN A 6 -9.24 -14.37 4.27
N GLU A 7 -9.46 -13.08 4.03
CA GLU A 7 -10.62 -12.57 3.28
C GLU A 7 -10.58 -12.95 1.79
N LEU A 8 -9.39 -13.09 1.24
CA LEU A 8 -9.15 -13.47 -0.17
C LEU A 8 -9.08 -14.99 -0.40
N LYS A 9 -9.17 -15.81 0.65
CA LYS A 9 -9.07 -17.28 0.54
C LYS A 9 -10.02 -17.89 -0.49
N ASN A 10 -11.22 -17.32 -0.61
CA ASN A 10 -12.26 -17.77 -1.55
C ASN A 10 -12.48 -16.76 -2.69
N TYR A 11 -11.47 -15.95 -3.00
CA TYR A 11 -11.55 -15.02 -4.12
C TYR A 11 -11.72 -15.80 -5.43
N ASN A 12 -12.73 -15.43 -6.21
CA ASN A 12 -13.10 -16.06 -7.47
C ASN A 12 -13.18 -15.05 -8.63
N GLY A 13 -12.53 -13.91 -8.50
CA GLY A 13 -12.44 -12.93 -9.59
C GLY A 13 -11.54 -13.39 -10.74
N ASN A 14 -11.48 -12.59 -11.79
CA ASN A 14 -10.75 -12.94 -13.02
C ASN A 14 -9.24 -12.74 -12.92
N ASN A 15 -8.74 -12.08 -11.89
CA ASN A 15 -7.33 -11.76 -11.73
C ASN A 15 -6.69 -12.66 -10.68
N GLN A 16 -5.42 -12.99 -10.88
CA GLN A 16 -4.62 -13.61 -9.85
C GLN A 16 -4.21 -12.56 -8.82
N ILE A 17 -4.24 -12.92 -7.53
CA ILE A 17 -3.77 -12.06 -6.43
C ILE A 17 -2.54 -12.71 -5.82
N GLU A 18 -1.46 -11.94 -5.74
CA GLU A 18 -0.23 -12.31 -5.08
C GLU A 18 -0.05 -11.45 -3.83
N LEU A 19 0.24 -12.06 -2.68
CA LEU A 19 0.57 -11.37 -1.44
C LEU A 19 2.07 -11.50 -1.19
N VAL A 20 2.80 -10.41 -1.34
CA VAL A 20 4.27 -10.38 -1.31
C VAL A 20 4.75 -9.66 -0.05
N PRO A 21 5.22 -10.39 0.98
CA PRO A 21 5.89 -9.76 2.12
C PRO A 21 7.34 -9.44 1.73
N LEU A 22 7.61 -8.18 1.42
CA LEU A 22 8.98 -7.69 1.19
C LEU A 22 9.66 -7.38 2.53
N ASN A 23 10.97 -7.51 2.57
CA ASN A 23 11.80 -7.16 3.72
C ASN A 23 13.00 -6.33 3.30
N GLY A 24 13.59 -5.61 4.26
CA GLY A 24 14.86 -4.91 4.05
C GLY A 24 14.74 -3.64 3.20
N GLU A 25 13.56 -3.04 3.10
CA GLU A 25 13.37 -1.77 2.36
C GLU A 25 14.25 -0.68 2.95
N ASP A 26 14.38 -0.61 4.27
CA ASP A 26 15.21 0.37 4.98
C ASP A 26 16.71 0.04 4.98
N TYR A 27 17.11 -1.11 4.45
CA TYR A 27 18.52 -1.52 4.43
C TYR A 27 19.18 -1.14 3.12
N TYR A 28 20.48 -0.82 3.21
CA TYR A 28 21.31 -0.63 2.02
C TYR A 28 21.18 -1.83 1.07
N ALA A 29 21.03 -1.53 -0.24
CA ALA A 29 20.79 -2.49 -1.31
C ALA A 29 19.42 -3.17 -1.32
N VAL A 30 18.46 -2.77 -0.47
CA VAL A 30 17.04 -3.19 -0.49
C VAL A 30 16.82 -4.67 -0.91
N PRO A 31 17.34 -5.63 -0.15
CA PRO A 31 17.51 -7.02 -0.60
C PRO A 31 16.19 -7.69 -1.03
N GLY A 32 15.09 -7.44 -0.34
CA GLY A 32 13.78 -8.01 -0.70
C GLY A 32 13.26 -7.49 -2.04
N GLN A 33 13.40 -6.20 -2.30
CA GLN A 33 13.03 -5.60 -3.58
C GLN A 33 13.88 -6.17 -4.72
N MET A 34 15.19 -6.26 -4.53
CA MET A 34 16.12 -6.78 -5.54
C MET A 34 15.87 -8.24 -5.87
N ASP A 35 15.56 -9.05 -4.88
CA ASP A 35 15.17 -10.45 -5.10
C ASP A 35 13.84 -10.56 -5.85
N TYR A 36 12.84 -9.76 -5.47
CA TYR A 36 11.56 -9.74 -6.17
C TYR A 36 11.73 -9.34 -7.65
N ILE A 37 12.48 -8.27 -7.92
CA ILE A 37 12.78 -7.83 -9.31
C ILE A 37 13.47 -8.95 -10.09
N ARG A 38 14.50 -9.57 -9.52
CA ARG A 38 15.26 -10.65 -10.18
C ARG A 38 14.38 -11.85 -10.54
N MET A 39 13.47 -12.23 -9.65
CA MET A 39 12.58 -13.39 -9.87
C MET A 39 11.41 -13.11 -10.80
N ASN A 40 11.05 -11.85 -10.99
CA ASN A 40 9.85 -11.44 -11.72
C ASN A 40 10.13 -10.46 -12.87
N GLN A 41 11.38 -10.30 -13.32
CA GLN A 41 11.77 -9.28 -14.29
C GLN A 41 10.93 -9.30 -15.59
N ASP A 42 10.47 -10.49 -16.02
CA ASP A 42 9.70 -10.68 -17.24
C ASP A 42 8.17 -10.72 -16.99
N LYS A 43 7.73 -10.40 -15.76
CA LYS A 43 6.32 -10.49 -15.37
C LYS A 43 5.67 -9.15 -15.04
N PHE A 44 6.46 -8.07 -14.96
CA PHE A 44 5.94 -6.75 -14.59
C PHE A 44 4.83 -6.26 -15.53
N ASP A 45 4.94 -6.55 -16.82
CA ASP A 45 3.91 -6.20 -17.82
C ASP A 45 2.54 -6.88 -17.57
N ASN A 46 2.51 -7.93 -16.77
CA ASN A 46 1.28 -8.62 -16.40
C ASN A 46 0.66 -8.11 -15.08
N ILE A 47 1.32 -7.20 -14.40
CA ILE A 47 0.84 -6.62 -13.14
C ILE A 47 -0.11 -5.48 -13.46
N ILE A 48 -1.39 -5.69 -13.21
CA ILE A 48 -2.44 -4.69 -13.49
C ILE A 48 -2.57 -3.65 -12.39
N LEU A 49 -2.15 -3.97 -11.17
CA LEU A 49 -2.17 -3.08 -10.01
C LEU A 49 -1.27 -3.62 -8.90
N ASN A 50 -0.40 -2.79 -8.37
CA ASN A 50 0.28 -3.01 -7.09
C ASN A 50 -0.45 -2.27 -5.97
N ILE A 51 -0.60 -2.88 -4.81
CA ILE A 51 -1.07 -2.19 -3.60
C ILE A 51 -0.03 -2.41 -2.50
N ASN A 52 0.76 -1.39 -2.23
CA ASN A 52 1.73 -1.38 -1.15
C ASN A 52 1.09 -0.90 0.16
N ILE A 53 1.33 -1.58 1.27
CA ILE A 53 0.82 -1.19 2.59
C ILE A 53 2.02 -1.07 3.52
N ASP A 54 2.38 0.15 3.86
CA ASP A 54 3.53 0.49 4.68
C ASP A 54 3.22 1.66 5.62
N GLY A 55 3.72 1.63 6.87
CA GLY A 55 3.43 2.66 7.88
C GLY A 55 1.95 2.82 8.20
N ALA A 56 1.15 1.75 7.99
CA ALA A 56 -0.29 1.76 8.09
C ALA A 56 -0.79 1.58 9.53
N GLY A 57 -1.96 2.13 9.83
CA GLY A 57 -2.62 1.94 11.14
C GLY A 57 -2.17 2.92 12.22
N TYR A 58 -1.38 3.94 11.90
CA TYR A 58 -0.99 4.94 12.91
C TYR A 58 -2.22 5.59 13.56
N LYS A 59 -2.22 5.66 14.90
CA LYS A 59 -3.39 6.10 15.69
C LYS A 59 -3.87 7.52 15.41
N LYS A 60 -3.00 8.42 14.88
CA LYS A 60 -3.39 9.79 14.52
C LYS A 60 -3.77 9.89 13.05
N GLY A 61 -4.77 10.72 12.76
CA GLY A 61 -5.24 10.97 11.40
C GLY A 61 -5.94 9.76 10.77
N LYS A 62 -6.25 9.85 9.49
CA LYS A 62 -6.83 8.76 8.69
C LYS A 62 -5.74 7.97 7.96
N SER A 63 -6.08 6.80 7.45
CA SER A 63 -5.25 6.10 6.47
C SER A 63 -5.39 6.78 5.11
N ALA A 64 -4.27 6.93 4.39
CA ALA A 64 -4.19 7.58 3.09
C ALA A 64 -3.81 6.58 2.00
N PHE A 65 -4.45 6.74 0.84
CA PHE A 65 -4.20 5.95 -0.36
C PHE A 65 -3.67 6.89 -1.45
N SER A 66 -2.41 6.78 -1.78
CA SER A 66 -1.74 7.59 -2.81
C SER A 66 -1.74 6.80 -4.12
N LEU A 67 -2.23 7.42 -5.19
CA LEU A 67 -2.47 6.78 -6.49
C LEU A 67 -1.33 7.13 -7.46
N PHE A 68 -0.74 6.11 -8.11
CA PHE A 68 0.37 6.24 -9.04
C PHE A 68 0.00 5.60 -10.39
N ASP A 69 -0.03 6.39 -11.44
CA ASP A 69 -0.17 5.98 -12.84
C ASP A 69 -1.36 5.03 -13.12
N LEU A 70 -2.43 5.15 -12.32
CA LEU A 70 -3.66 4.39 -12.56
C LEU A 70 -4.31 4.86 -13.87
N PRO A 71 -4.76 3.92 -14.73
CA PRO A 71 -5.66 4.24 -15.84
C PRO A 71 -6.90 5.03 -15.36
N GLU A 72 -7.39 5.96 -16.15
CA GLU A 72 -8.47 6.89 -15.74
C GLU A 72 -9.71 6.19 -15.19
N ASN A 73 -10.12 5.07 -15.80
CA ASN A 73 -11.26 4.29 -15.32
C ASN A 73 -11.00 3.64 -13.96
N GLN A 74 -9.78 3.14 -13.71
CA GLN A 74 -9.39 2.60 -12.41
C GLN A 74 -9.28 3.71 -11.37
N LYS A 75 -8.65 4.82 -11.73
CA LYS A 75 -8.54 6.01 -10.87
C LYS A 75 -9.91 6.50 -10.43
N ALA A 76 -10.84 6.66 -11.35
CA ALA A 76 -12.21 7.08 -11.04
C ALA A 76 -12.92 6.11 -10.09
N LYS A 77 -12.78 4.77 -10.30
CA LYS A 77 -13.31 3.75 -9.41
C LYS A 77 -12.72 3.87 -8.01
N VAL A 78 -11.39 3.92 -7.91
CA VAL A 78 -10.69 4.00 -6.62
C VAL A 78 -11.05 5.28 -5.88
N SER A 79 -10.96 6.44 -6.53
CA SER A 79 -11.35 7.73 -5.92
C SER A 79 -12.81 7.74 -5.46
N GLY A 80 -13.72 7.10 -6.19
CA GLY A 80 -15.12 6.93 -5.76
C GLY A 80 -15.20 6.11 -4.46
N ILE A 81 -14.51 4.98 -4.38
CA ILE A 81 -14.46 4.13 -3.16
C ILE A 81 -13.90 4.91 -1.97
N LEU A 82 -12.83 5.69 -2.18
CA LEU A 82 -12.21 6.49 -1.12
C LEU A 82 -13.14 7.61 -0.64
N ASN A 83 -13.81 8.31 -1.55
CA ASN A 83 -14.74 9.40 -1.23
C ASN A 83 -15.98 8.92 -0.47
N ASP A 84 -16.45 7.70 -0.76
CA ASP A 84 -17.58 7.09 -0.05
C ASP A 84 -17.20 6.64 1.38
N SER A 85 -15.91 6.62 1.72
CA SER A 85 -15.42 6.22 3.02
C SER A 85 -15.09 7.44 3.90
N GLN A 86 -15.68 7.49 5.09
CA GLN A 86 -15.30 8.51 6.08
C GLN A 86 -13.99 8.16 6.84
N ARG A 87 -13.47 6.94 6.68
CA ARG A 87 -12.37 6.36 7.47
C ARG A 87 -11.00 6.48 6.82
N VAL A 88 -10.97 6.64 5.50
CA VAL A 88 -9.75 6.79 4.72
C VAL A 88 -9.79 8.07 3.88
N VAL A 89 -8.70 8.42 3.22
CA VAL A 89 -8.62 9.56 2.30
C VAL A 89 -7.70 9.23 1.13
N GLU A 90 -7.88 9.92 0.01
CA GLU A 90 -6.84 10.01 -1.02
C GLU A 90 -5.69 10.87 -0.47
N GLY A 91 -4.45 10.39 -0.66
CA GLY A 91 -3.23 11.04 -0.18
C GLY A 91 -2.35 11.55 -1.31
N GLU A 92 -1.43 12.43 -0.96
CA GLU A 92 -0.38 12.89 -1.88
C GLU A 92 0.56 11.72 -2.22
N GLN A 93 1.13 11.75 -3.41
CA GLN A 93 2.17 10.81 -3.81
C GLN A 93 3.45 11.05 -2.99
N TRP A 94 4.12 9.97 -2.64
CA TRP A 94 5.41 9.99 -1.94
C TRP A 94 6.36 8.97 -2.57
N PRO A 95 7.67 9.32 -2.76
CA PRO A 95 8.55 8.54 -3.64
C PRO A 95 9.18 7.31 -2.96
N GLN A 96 9.12 7.20 -1.65
CA GLN A 96 9.78 6.15 -0.88
C GLN A 96 8.85 4.95 -0.64
N GLY A 97 9.42 3.76 -0.48
CA GLY A 97 8.72 2.53 -0.17
C GLY A 97 8.68 1.53 -1.33
N ASP A 98 8.21 0.32 -1.03
CA ASP A 98 8.26 -0.83 -1.95
C ASP A 98 7.43 -0.64 -3.23
N HIS A 99 6.43 0.25 -3.24
CA HIS A 99 5.67 0.57 -4.47
C HIS A 99 6.54 1.18 -5.57
N SER A 100 7.64 1.81 -5.20
CA SER A 100 8.53 2.50 -6.14
C SER A 100 9.07 1.58 -7.23
N ILE A 101 9.36 0.30 -6.93
CA ILE A 101 9.85 -0.64 -7.93
C ILE A 101 8.81 -0.96 -9.00
N PHE A 102 7.53 -0.91 -8.65
CA PHE A 102 6.42 -1.12 -9.58
C PHE A 102 6.20 0.13 -10.45
N VAL A 103 6.18 1.31 -9.83
CA VAL A 103 6.07 2.60 -10.55
C VAL A 103 7.21 2.76 -11.57
N GLN A 104 8.46 2.45 -11.20
CA GLN A 104 9.61 2.49 -12.11
C GLN A 104 9.50 1.50 -13.29
N LYS A 105 8.64 0.49 -13.17
CA LYS A 105 8.34 -0.48 -14.23
C LYS A 105 7.02 -0.16 -14.95
N ASN A 106 6.49 1.05 -14.80
CA ASN A 106 5.22 1.52 -15.36
C ASN A 106 4.00 0.68 -14.92
N CYS A 107 4.08 0.00 -13.78
CA CYS A 107 2.93 -0.68 -13.21
C CYS A 107 2.10 0.31 -12.40
N PRO A 108 0.77 0.37 -12.60
CA PRO A 108 -0.11 1.16 -11.75
C PRO A 108 0.03 0.75 -10.29
N ALA A 109 0.09 1.73 -9.38
CA ALA A 109 0.30 1.43 -7.97
C ALA A 109 -0.58 2.29 -7.05
N ILE A 110 -0.91 1.73 -5.90
CA ILE A 110 -1.51 2.42 -4.77
C ILE A 110 -0.60 2.21 -3.56
N ALA A 111 -0.14 3.30 -2.95
CA ALA A 111 0.60 3.23 -1.70
C ALA A 111 -0.30 3.65 -0.54
N VAL A 112 -0.40 2.78 0.47
CA VAL A 112 -1.25 2.98 1.65
C VAL A 112 -0.38 3.24 2.85
N THR A 113 -0.56 4.41 3.48
CA THR A 113 0.14 4.80 4.70
C THR A 113 -0.77 5.63 5.61
N SER A 114 -0.22 6.33 6.58
CA SER A 114 -0.94 7.26 7.43
C SER A 114 -0.95 8.68 6.81
N LYS A 115 -2.13 9.33 6.74
CA LYS A 115 -2.19 10.75 6.32
C LYS A 115 -1.33 11.64 7.21
N TRP A 116 -1.28 11.34 8.52
CA TRP A 116 -0.40 12.06 9.44
C TRP A 116 1.08 11.94 9.03
N PHE A 117 1.51 10.76 8.57
CA PHE A 117 2.89 10.57 8.10
C PHE A 117 3.15 11.46 6.87
N LEU A 118 2.27 11.47 5.89
CA LEU A 118 2.41 12.31 4.70
C LEU A 118 2.51 13.80 5.05
N ASP A 119 1.67 14.26 5.98
CA ASP A 119 1.67 15.65 6.44
C ASP A 119 2.93 16.06 7.25
N ASN A 120 3.67 15.08 7.75
CA ASN A 120 4.82 15.29 8.63
C ASN A 120 6.10 14.60 8.13
N ILE A 121 6.17 14.21 6.87
CA ILE A 121 7.26 13.37 6.34
C ILE A 121 8.65 13.96 6.64
N ASP A 122 8.82 15.28 6.54
CA ASP A 122 10.09 15.97 6.75
C ASP A 122 10.39 16.28 8.22
N THR A 123 9.41 16.16 9.12
CA THR A 123 9.54 16.63 10.52
C THR A 123 9.28 15.54 11.55
N GLN A 124 8.73 14.40 11.13
CA GLN A 124 8.43 13.31 12.04
C GLN A 124 9.71 12.67 12.62
N THR A 125 9.61 12.15 13.83
CA THR A 125 10.71 11.52 14.57
C THR A 125 10.33 10.13 15.10
N ILE A 126 9.44 9.42 14.37
CA ILE A 126 8.89 8.14 14.78
C ILE A 126 9.57 7.01 14.03
N THR A 127 9.52 7.04 12.69
CA THR A 127 10.07 5.97 11.84
C THR A 127 11.56 5.76 12.11
N HIS A 128 11.99 4.50 12.09
CA HIS A 128 13.37 4.06 12.36
C HIS A 128 13.86 4.41 13.78
N THR A 129 12.95 4.59 14.73
CA THR A 129 13.29 4.85 16.14
C THR A 129 12.48 3.94 17.07
N PRO A 130 12.85 3.80 18.36
CA PRO A 130 12.06 3.03 19.33
C PRO A 130 10.63 3.55 19.57
N LYS A 131 10.28 4.72 19.03
CA LYS A 131 8.91 5.25 19.08
C LYS A 131 7.99 4.53 18.08
N ASP A 132 8.57 3.90 17.07
CA ASP A 132 7.85 3.05 16.12
C ASP A 132 7.70 1.65 16.71
N ASN A 133 6.60 1.46 17.40
CA ASN A 133 6.29 0.24 18.13
C ASN A 133 4.77 -0.04 18.07
N PRO A 134 4.31 -1.25 18.45
CA PRO A 134 2.89 -1.62 18.36
C PRO A 134 1.92 -0.70 19.11
N ASP A 135 2.35 0.03 20.13
CA ASP A 135 1.48 0.89 20.94
C ASP A 135 0.95 2.12 20.17
N ILE A 136 1.57 2.44 19.03
CA ILE A 136 1.10 3.54 18.19
C ILE A 136 0.14 3.09 17.09
N VAL A 137 -0.13 1.78 16.99
CA VAL A 137 -0.98 1.19 15.95
C VAL A 137 -2.40 1.01 16.46
N ASP A 138 -3.37 1.52 15.71
CA ASP A 138 -4.80 1.29 15.89
C ASP A 138 -5.25 0.18 14.94
N CYS A 139 -5.52 -1.00 15.49
CA CYS A 139 -5.94 -2.17 14.70
C CYS A 139 -7.26 -1.95 13.94
N SER A 140 -8.14 -1.06 14.40
CA SER A 140 -9.39 -0.76 13.66
C SER A 140 -9.11 -0.15 12.30
N LYS A 141 -8.06 0.67 12.18
CA LYS A 141 -7.63 1.24 10.90
C LYS A 141 -7.07 0.20 9.94
N LEU A 142 -6.44 -0.86 10.46
CA LEU A 142 -5.99 -1.98 9.63
C LEU A 142 -7.18 -2.75 9.04
N VAL A 143 -8.28 -2.87 9.80
CA VAL A 143 -9.55 -3.42 9.29
C VAL A 143 -10.12 -2.51 8.21
N ASP A 144 -10.19 -1.19 8.46
CA ASP A 144 -10.68 -0.21 7.48
C ASP A 144 -9.91 -0.27 6.16
N ILE A 145 -8.57 -0.33 6.23
CA ILE A 145 -7.70 -0.50 5.04
C ILE A 145 -8.06 -1.79 4.31
N THR A 146 -8.20 -2.90 5.04
CA THR A 146 -8.55 -4.20 4.45
C THR A 146 -9.89 -4.14 3.71
N GLU A 147 -10.92 -3.54 4.31
CA GLU A 147 -12.24 -3.38 3.67
C GLU A 147 -12.17 -2.55 2.38
N VAL A 148 -11.39 -1.46 2.39
CA VAL A 148 -11.20 -0.61 1.21
C VAL A 148 -10.43 -1.35 0.12
N VAL A 149 -9.34 -2.04 0.46
CA VAL A 149 -8.55 -2.84 -0.49
C VAL A 149 -9.42 -3.93 -1.13
N LEU A 150 -10.26 -4.62 -0.35
CA LEU A 150 -11.19 -5.63 -0.89
C LEU A 150 -12.20 -5.04 -1.87
N LYS A 151 -12.71 -3.81 -1.64
CA LYS A 151 -13.59 -3.11 -2.59
C LYS A 151 -12.87 -2.72 -3.89
N ILE A 152 -11.58 -2.37 -3.80
CA ILE A 152 -10.77 -2.04 -4.98
C ILE A 152 -10.53 -3.28 -5.84
N ILE A 153 -10.23 -4.42 -5.21
CA ILE A 153 -9.90 -5.69 -5.88
C ILE A 153 -11.14 -6.34 -6.51
N ARG A 154 -12.30 -6.20 -5.90
CA ARG A 154 -13.58 -6.75 -6.37
C ARG A 154 -14.27 -5.82 -7.38
#